data_e61558001f03629bfbd93c810bc97ac2
#
_entry.id   e61558001f03629bfbd93c810bc97ac2
#
_cell.length_a   1.000
_cell.length_b   1.000
_cell.length_c   1.000
_cell.angle_alpha   90.00
_cell.angle_beta   90.00
_cell.angle_gamma   90.00
#
_symmetry.space_group_name_H-M   'P 1'
#
loop_
_entity.id
_entity.type
_entity.pdbx_description
1 polymer ?
#
loop_
_entity_poly.entity_id
_entity_poly.type
_entity_poly.pdbx_seq_one_letter_code
_entity_poly.pdbx_strand_id
1 'polypeptide(L)'
;MARDVKIAVKLNLAEFVKVTDAAASRVIRAFTLRTVERIKAAFKLPKSGRVYRVSRTGKPHQASAPGESPAILTGFLQNSVLTTFPTAREGIIAIGAAYAPYLEYGTVRMKPRPYIAPAIKETVAEFKKPGIIGGLLS
;
A
#
# COMPACT_ATOMS: atom_id res chain seq x y z
N MET A 1 6.22 -26.94 0.20
CA MET A 1 6.46 -25.58 0.73
C MET A 1 5.56 -24.59 0.03
N ALA A 2 4.66 -24.00 0.75
CA ALA A 2 3.91 -22.87 0.22
C ALA A 2 4.89 -21.71 0.03
N ARG A 3 5.05 -21.28 -1.19
CA ARG A 3 5.77 -20.02 -1.45
C ARG A 3 4.88 -18.89 -0.94
N ASP A 4 5.35 -18.18 0.05
CA ASP A 4 4.67 -16.96 0.51
C ASP A 4 4.65 -15.97 -0.64
N VAL A 5 3.49 -15.85 -1.26
CA VAL A 5 3.29 -14.85 -2.31
C VAL A 5 3.10 -13.51 -1.62
N LYS A 6 4.12 -12.67 -1.68
CA LYS A 6 4.12 -11.32 -1.09
C LYS A 6 4.05 -10.29 -2.20
N ILE A 7 3.33 -9.19 -1.96
CA ILE A 7 3.42 -8.04 -2.82
C ILE A 7 4.57 -7.17 -2.32
N ALA A 8 5.50 -6.83 -3.22
CA ALA A 8 6.55 -5.87 -2.96
C ALA A 8 6.47 -4.75 -3.98
N VAL A 9 6.44 -3.51 -3.50
CA VAL A 9 6.53 -2.32 -4.33
C VAL A 9 7.92 -1.75 -4.15
N LYS A 10 8.70 -1.76 -5.21
CA LYS A 10 10.06 -1.23 -5.22
C LYS A 10 10.08 0.13 -5.93
N LEU A 11 10.54 1.13 -5.22
CA LEU A 11 10.71 2.47 -5.75
C LEU A 11 12.19 2.74 -5.96
N ASN A 12 12.55 3.09 -7.19
CA ASN A 12 13.93 3.39 -7.56
C ASN A 12 13.97 4.74 -8.27
N LEU A 13 14.68 5.70 -7.69
CA LEU A 13 14.91 7.03 -8.27
C LEU A 13 16.29 7.14 -8.95
N ALA A 14 16.95 6.03 -9.28
CA ALA A 14 18.28 6.08 -9.88
C ALA A 14 18.36 6.92 -11.16
N GLU A 15 17.25 6.97 -11.91
CA GLU A 15 17.16 7.75 -13.15
C GLU A 15 16.82 9.22 -12.93
N PHE A 16 16.43 9.60 -11.71
CA PHE A 16 15.70 10.83 -11.53
C PHE A 16 16.58 12.05 -11.43
N VAL A 17 17.80 12.00 -10.98
CA VAL A 17 18.56 13.26 -10.86
C VAL A 17 19.98 13.09 -10.35
N LYS A 18 20.85 13.99 -10.77
CA LYS A 18 22.16 14.30 -10.18
C LYS A 18 22.02 14.90 -8.78
N VAL A 19 21.38 14.17 -7.86
CA VAL A 19 21.27 14.57 -6.45
C VAL A 19 22.13 13.69 -5.57
N THR A 20 22.48 14.20 -4.40
CA THR A 20 23.21 13.43 -3.40
C THR A 20 22.37 12.27 -2.88
N ASP A 21 23.02 11.24 -2.39
CA ASP A 21 22.31 10.09 -1.78
C ASP A 21 21.47 10.51 -0.57
N ALA A 22 21.94 11.48 0.20
CA ALA A 22 21.17 12.01 1.33
C ALA A 22 19.87 12.69 0.88
N ALA A 23 19.92 13.48 -0.19
CA ALA A 23 18.72 14.12 -0.76
C ALA A 23 17.78 13.10 -1.37
N ALA A 24 18.29 12.13 -2.15
CA ALA A 24 17.50 11.05 -2.72
C ALA A 24 16.82 10.22 -1.63
N SER A 25 17.51 9.92 -0.56
CA SER A 25 16.95 9.18 0.59
C SER A 25 15.76 9.90 1.21
N ARG A 26 15.82 11.23 1.35
CA ARG A 26 14.68 12.00 1.88
C ARG A 26 13.45 11.88 1.00
N VAL A 27 13.61 11.97 -0.31
CA VAL A 27 12.51 11.83 -1.26
C VAL A 27 11.93 10.42 -1.24
N ILE A 28 12.78 9.41 -1.30
CA ILE A 28 12.36 7.99 -1.28
C ILE A 28 11.61 7.66 0.01
N ARG A 29 12.12 8.08 1.15
CA ARG A 29 11.46 7.81 2.43
C ARG A 29 10.11 8.52 2.52
N ALA A 30 10.04 9.78 2.12
CA ALA A 30 8.80 10.53 2.12
C ALA A 30 7.76 9.89 1.20
N PHE A 31 8.14 9.49 -0.02
CA PHE A 31 7.25 8.83 -0.96
C PHE A 31 6.75 7.48 -0.43
N THR A 32 7.67 6.65 0.05
CA THR A 32 7.34 5.31 0.56
C THR A 32 6.40 5.38 1.75
N LEU A 33 6.71 6.23 2.73
CA LEU A 33 5.88 6.37 3.93
C LEU A 33 4.52 6.97 3.61
N ARG A 34 4.46 7.93 2.68
CA ARG A 34 3.18 8.50 2.26
C ARG A 34 2.30 7.49 1.55
N THR A 35 2.89 6.64 0.73
CA THR A 35 2.17 5.53 0.08
C THR A 35 1.62 4.55 1.11
N VAL A 36 2.41 4.18 2.11
CA VAL A 36 1.96 3.30 3.21
C VAL A 36 0.81 3.92 4.00
N GLU A 37 0.89 5.21 4.31
CA GLU A 37 -0.21 5.92 4.98
C GLU A 37 -1.52 5.81 4.19
N ARG A 38 -1.46 6.00 2.87
CA ARG A 38 -2.63 5.90 1.99
C ARG A 38 -3.16 4.48 1.91
N ILE A 39 -2.29 3.48 1.85
CA ILE A 39 -2.70 2.07 1.89
C ILE A 39 -3.47 1.79 3.19
N LYS A 40 -2.94 2.18 4.33
CA LYS A 40 -3.57 1.95 5.62
C LYS A 40 -4.86 2.76 5.79
N ALA A 41 -4.88 3.99 5.30
CA ALA A 41 -6.08 4.82 5.32
C ALA A 41 -7.21 4.23 4.47
N ALA A 42 -6.88 3.64 3.32
CA ALA A 42 -7.87 3.00 2.46
C ALA A 42 -8.61 1.86 3.16
N PHE A 43 -7.95 1.11 4.04
CA PHE A 43 -8.59 0.05 4.80
C PHE A 43 -9.67 0.57 5.77
N LYS A 44 -9.52 1.80 6.22
CA LYS A 44 -10.44 2.44 7.18
C LYS A 44 -11.62 3.13 6.52
N LEU A 45 -11.63 3.27 5.20
CA LEU A 45 -12.75 3.88 4.47
C LEU A 45 -14.03 3.07 4.64
N PRO A 46 -15.22 3.72 4.61
CA PRO A 46 -16.49 3.01 4.64
C PRO A 46 -16.60 1.96 3.55
N LYS A 47 -17.22 0.84 3.85
CA LYS A 47 -17.43 -0.27 2.93
C LYS A 47 -18.90 -0.43 2.64
N SER A 48 -19.24 -0.96 1.46
CA SER A 48 -20.61 -1.14 1.01
C SER A 48 -20.97 -2.58 0.63
N GLY A 49 -20.08 -3.52 0.92
CA GLY A 49 -20.29 -4.93 0.63
C GLY A 49 -21.24 -5.62 1.60
N ARG A 50 -21.31 -6.93 1.50
CA ARG A 50 -22.20 -7.76 2.31
C ARG A 50 -21.86 -7.68 3.79
N VAL A 51 -22.88 -7.54 4.64
CA VAL A 51 -22.75 -7.64 6.10
C VAL A 51 -22.96 -9.11 6.50
N TYR A 52 -22.07 -9.64 7.30
CA TYR A 52 -22.20 -10.98 7.87
C TYR A 52 -21.72 -10.99 9.32
N ARG A 53 -22.12 -12.01 10.07
CA ARG A 53 -21.64 -12.17 11.45
C ARG A 53 -20.35 -12.99 11.46
N VAL A 54 -19.35 -12.47 12.17
CA VAL A 54 -18.09 -13.19 12.35
C VAL A 54 -18.35 -14.37 13.28
N SER A 55 -18.10 -15.58 12.81
CA SER A 55 -18.44 -16.83 13.52
C SER A 55 -17.83 -16.90 14.92
N ARG A 56 -16.63 -16.35 15.12
CA ARG A 56 -15.93 -16.39 16.42
C ARG A 56 -16.44 -15.38 17.44
N THR A 57 -16.92 -14.22 16.99
CA THR A 57 -17.30 -13.13 17.89
C THR A 57 -18.80 -12.82 17.86
N GLY A 58 -19.53 -13.32 16.87
CA GLY A 58 -20.93 -12.99 16.63
C GLY A 58 -21.17 -11.54 16.22
N LYS A 59 -20.13 -10.72 16.09
CA LYS A 59 -20.24 -9.31 15.73
C LYS A 59 -20.51 -9.15 14.23
N PRO A 60 -21.32 -8.14 13.83
CA PRO A 60 -21.52 -7.84 12.42
C PRO A 60 -20.22 -7.27 11.83
N HIS A 61 -19.92 -7.69 10.61
CA HIS A 61 -18.81 -7.17 9.82
C HIS A 61 -19.27 -6.85 8.42
N GLN A 62 -18.98 -5.65 7.94
CA GLN A 62 -19.26 -5.26 6.57
C GLN A 62 -18.02 -5.47 5.71
N ALA A 63 -18.13 -6.36 4.73
CA ALA A 63 -17.08 -6.60 3.75
C ALA A 63 -16.97 -5.45 2.75
N SER A 64 -15.83 -5.36 2.08
CA SER A 64 -15.69 -4.46 0.93
C SER A 64 -16.47 -5.01 -0.27
N ALA A 65 -17.01 -4.11 -1.08
CA ALA A 65 -17.56 -4.45 -2.39
C ALA A 65 -16.43 -4.51 -3.45
N PRO A 66 -16.67 -5.17 -4.60
CA PRO A 66 -15.71 -5.12 -5.71
C PRO A 66 -15.32 -3.69 -6.08
N GLY A 67 -14.03 -3.43 -6.25
CA GLY A 67 -13.49 -2.10 -6.53
C GLY A 67 -13.17 -1.25 -5.30
N GLU A 68 -13.73 -1.57 -4.14
CA GLU A 68 -13.35 -0.93 -2.88
C GLU A 68 -12.07 -1.55 -2.31
N SER A 69 -11.33 -0.78 -1.53
CA SER A 69 -10.21 -1.32 -0.77
C SER A 69 -10.70 -2.36 0.27
N PRO A 70 -9.83 -3.31 0.69
CA PRO A 70 -10.23 -4.34 1.65
C PRO A 70 -10.73 -3.76 2.97
N ALA A 71 -11.71 -4.44 3.56
CA ALA A 71 -12.19 -4.11 4.90
C ALA A 71 -11.27 -4.70 5.98
N ILE A 72 -11.18 -4.02 7.11
CA ILE A 72 -10.41 -4.52 8.26
C ILE A 72 -11.30 -5.49 9.04
N LEU A 73 -10.87 -6.74 9.14
CA LEU A 73 -11.54 -7.74 9.99
C LEU A 73 -10.74 -8.01 11.26
N THR A 74 -9.47 -8.42 11.12
CA THR A 74 -8.59 -8.74 12.25
C THR A 74 -7.41 -7.76 12.38
N GLY A 75 -7.18 -6.93 11.38
CA GLY A 75 -6.00 -6.06 11.29
C GLY A 75 -4.76 -6.77 10.76
N PHE A 76 -4.82 -8.08 10.46
CA PHE A 76 -3.68 -8.83 9.99
C PHE A 76 -3.08 -8.26 8.70
N LEU A 77 -3.91 -7.95 7.70
CA LEU A 77 -3.45 -7.35 6.44
C LEU A 77 -2.76 -6.00 6.70
N GLN A 78 -3.39 -5.14 7.49
CA GLN A 78 -2.85 -3.82 7.82
C GLN A 78 -1.51 -3.94 8.56
N ASN A 79 -1.40 -4.86 9.50
CA ASN A 79 -0.19 -5.06 10.29
C ASN A 79 0.92 -5.78 9.51
N SER A 80 0.59 -6.42 8.40
CA SER A 80 1.57 -7.10 7.53
C SER A 80 2.29 -6.15 6.58
N VAL A 81 1.91 -4.87 6.52
CA VAL A 81 2.56 -3.88 5.67
C VAL A 81 3.86 -3.42 6.33
N LEU A 82 4.97 -3.71 5.68
CA LEU A 82 6.31 -3.37 6.17
C LEU A 82 7.06 -2.57 5.12
N THR A 83 7.96 -1.71 5.58
CA THR A 83 8.84 -0.93 4.72
C THR A 83 10.30 -1.24 5.00
N THR A 84 11.12 -1.27 3.95
CA THR A 84 12.56 -1.38 4.05
C THR A 84 13.23 -0.42 3.08
N PHE A 85 14.43 0.02 3.41
CA PHE A 85 15.23 0.94 2.59
C PHE A 85 16.63 0.34 2.39
N PRO A 86 16.78 -0.59 1.43
CA PRO A 86 18.05 -1.30 1.21
C PRO A 86 19.19 -0.37 0.80
N THR A 87 18.87 0.68 0.05
CA THR A 87 19.83 1.71 -0.35
C THR A 87 19.22 3.11 -0.16
N ALA A 88 20.04 4.15 -0.32
CA ALA A 88 19.56 5.52 -0.27
C ALA A 88 18.55 5.86 -1.37
N ARG A 89 18.52 5.09 -2.44
CA ARG A 89 17.70 5.32 -3.63
C ARG A 89 16.60 4.27 -3.84
N GLU A 90 16.39 3.38 -2.86
CA GLU A 90 15.37 2.35 -2.93
C GLU A 90 14.48 2.35 -1.69
N GLY A 91 13.19 2.22 -1.92
CA GLY A 91 12.20 1.92 -0.88
C GLY A 91 11.40 0.69 -1.31
N ILE A 92 11.17 -0.22 -0.38
CA ILE A 92 10.36 -1.42 -0.61
C ILE A 92 9.21 -1.43 0.37
N ILE A 93 7.99 -1.57 -0.15
CA ILE A 93 6.79 -1.84 0.62
C ILE A 93 6.47 -3.32 0.44
N ALA A 94 6.56 -4.09 1.52
CA ALA A 94 6.25 -5.51 1.50
C ALA A 94 4.97 -5.77 2.29
N ILE A 95 4.07 -6.56 1.73
CA ILE A 95 2.82 -6.96 2.40
C ILE A 95 2.89 -8.46 2.62
N GLY A 96 3.03 -8.85 3.89
CA GLY A 96 3.30 -10.23 4.28
C GLY A 96 2.10 -11.15 4.29
N ALA A 97 0.88 -10.62 4.22
CA ALA A 97 -0.31 -11.46 4.14
C ALA A 97 -0.34 -12.26 2.83
N ALA A 98 -0.46 -13.58 2.92
CA ALA A 98 -0.42 -14.46 1.74
C ALA A 98 -1.58 -14.18 0.76
N TYR A 99 -2.70 -13.70 1.25
CA TYR A 99 -3.88 -13.37 0.42
C TYR A 99 -3.84 -11.96 -0.19
N ALA A 100 -2.83 -11.16 0.12
CA ALA A 100 -2.73 -9.78 -0.35
C ALA A 100 -2.77 -9.65 -1.89
N PRO A 101 -2.06 -10.49 -2.68
CA PRO A 101 -2.14 -10.41 -4.14
C PRO A 101 -3.52 -10.68 -4.69
N TYR A 102 -4.26 -11.58 -4.06
CA TYR A 102 -5.62 -11.92 -4.50
C TYR A 102 -6.60 -10.78 -4.31
N LEU A 103 -6.41 -9.97 -3.28
CA LEU A 103 -7.20 -8.77 -3.06
C LEU A 103 -6.88 -7.69 -4.10
N GLU A 104 -5.60 -7.44 -4.35
CA GLU A 104 -5.16 -6.41 -5.30
C GLU A 104 -5.57 -6.72 -6.73
N TYR A 105 -5.32 -7.96 -7.19
CA TYR A 105 -5.51 -8.35 -8.59
C TYR A 105 -6.78 -9.14 -8.85
N GLY A 106 -7.45 -9.62 -7.80
CA GLY A 106 -8.59 -10.50 -7.93
C GLY A 106 -8.20 -11.94 -8.25
N THR A 107 -9.20 -12.79 -8.31
CA THR A 107 -9.09 -14.21 -8.70
C THR A 107 -10.19 -14.55 -9.71
N VAL A 108 -10.21 -15.80 -10.19
CA VAL A 108 -11.29 -16.30 -11.06
C VAL A 108 -12.66 -16.13 -10.40
N ARG A 109 -12.73 -16.21 -9.08
CA ARG A 109 -13.98 -16.15 -8.30
C ARG A 109 -14.23 -14.84 -7.59
N MET A 110 -13.23 -13.94 -7.55
CA MET A 110 -13.32 -12.69 -6.80
C MET A 110 -12.81 -11.53 -7.64
N LYS A 111 -13.62 -10.49 -7.77
CA LYS A 111 -13.21 -9.26 -8.43
C LYS A 111 -12.15 -8.53 -7.60
N PRO A 112 -11.25 -7.77 -8.24
CA PRO A 112 -10.20 -7.02 -7.55
C PRO A 112 -10.77 -6.05 -6.51
N ARG A 113 -10.03 -5.91 -5.41
CA ARG A 113 -10.23 -4.89 -4.38
C ARG A 113 -8.92 -4.13 -4.20
N PRO A 114 -8.54 -3.27 -5.16
CA PRO A 114 -7.21 -2.65 -5.18
C PRO A 114 -7.03 -1.67 -4.03
N TYR A 115 -5.84 -1.65 -3.47
CA TYR A 115 -5.44 -0.76 -2.39
C TYR A 115 -4.02 -0.24 -2.54
N ILE A 116 -3.19 -0.91 -3.33
CA ILE A 116 -1.80 -0.49 -3.61
C ILE A 116 -1.76 0.45 -4.80
N ALA A 117 -2.32 0.05 -5.93
CA ALA A 117 -2.30 0.85 -7.15
C ALA A 117 -2.93 2.24 -6.98
N PRO A 118 -4.11 2.39 -6.34
CA PRO A 118 -4.65 3.71 -6.05
C PRO A 118 -3.76 4.55 -5.14
N ALA A 119 -3.16 3.95 -4.12
CA ALA A 119 -2.26 4.64 -3.19
C ALA A 119 -1.02 5.19 -3.90
N ILE A 120 -0.40 4.37 -4.76
CA ILE A 120 0.74 4.78 -5.56
C ILE A 120 0.36 5.91 -6.50
N LYS A 121 -0.76 5.79 -7.20
CA LYS A 121 -1.25 6.81 -8.14
C LYS A 121 -1.46 8.16 -7.44
N GLU A 122 -2.08 8.16 -6.29
CA GLU A 122 -2.31 9.38 -5.50
C GLU A 122 -1.01 9.98 -5.00
N THR A 123 -0.06 9.17 -4.55
CA THR A 123 1.24 9.64 -4.10
C THR A 123 2.06 10.23 -5.25
N VAL A 124 2.04 9.59 -6.40
CA VAL A 124 2.69 10.12 -7.62
C VAL A 124 2.09 11.48 -7.99
N ALA A 125 0.77 11.62 -7.96
CA ALA A 125 0.09 12.87 -8.26
C ALA A 125 0.48 13.98 -7.27
N GLU A 126 0.58 13.66 -5.99
CA GLU A 126 1.03 14.60 -4.95
C GLU A 126 2.48 15.06 -5.20
N PHE A 127 3.38 14.12 -5.48
CA PHE A 127 4.81 14.44 -5.65
C PHE A 127 5.11 15.15 -6.97
N LYS A 128 4.21 15.11 -7.94
CA LYS A 128 4.31 15.93 -9.16
C LYS A 128 3.96 17.39 -8.95
N LYS A 129 3.33 17.74 -7.82
CA LYS A 129 3.00 19.15 -7.54
C LYS A 129 4.26 19.96 -7.34
N PRO A 130 4.30 21.23 -7.84
CA PRO A 130 5.46 22.11 -7.67
C PRO A 130 5.80 22.28 -6.20
N GLY A 131 7.11 22.26 -5.89
CA GLY A 131 7.63 22.52 -4.56
C GLY A 131 7.71 21.31 -3.62
N ILE A 132 7.00 20.23 -3.87
CA ILE A 132 7.03 19.06 -2.97
C ILE A 132 8.41 18.39 -2.98
N ILE A 133 8.91 18.01 -4.14
CA ILE A 133 10.24 17.39 -4.25
C ILE A 133 11.33 18.41 -3.94
N GLY A 134 11.20 19.63 -4.43
CA GLY A 134 12.18 20.70 -4.15
C GLY A 134 12.36 20.97 -2.66
N GLY A 135 11.27 20.97 -1.89
CA GLY A 135 11.32 21.10 -0.42
C GLY A 135 12.04 19.94 0.27
N LEU A 136 11.96 18.74 -0.26
CA LEU A 136 12.65 17.56 0.27
C LEU A 136 14.12 17.50 -0.12
N LEU A 137 14.49 18.13 -1.23
CA LEU A 137 15.87 18.17 -1.72
C LEU A 137 16.71 19.27 -1.09
N SER A 138 16.07 20.30 -0.53
CA SER A 138 16.77 21.42 0.11
C SER A 138 17.36 21.09 1.47
#